data_729ac3ac1f65cdccd69b7ce7a5446644
#
_entry.id   729ac3ac1f65cdccd69b7ce7a5446644
#
_cell.length_a   1.000
_cell.length_b   1.000
_cell.length_c   1.000
_cell.angle_alpha   90.00
_cell.angle_beta   90.00
_cell.angle_gamma   90.00
#
_symmetry.space_group_name_H-M   'P 1'
#
loop_
_entity.id
_entity.type
_entity.pdbx_description
1 polymer ?
#
loop_
_entity_poly.entity_id
_entity_poly.type
_entity_poly.pdbx_seq_one_letter_code
_entity_poly.pdbx_strand_id
1 'polypeptide(L)'
;MTTAPNRLPRVIAAIHLLPSRESFRPDAQPLNKIIEHALIHAQIAYDGGVRAFYYQDVNDTPVGPYVAEHTVSHMTAIGKELRRAFPDVALGVCLMQNSGKESLEIAHAVDAQFVRIKVYVGVMVKAEGLVHGVAYEAIRTRHHLNAEHIKILADVYDRLGEPLAPIPLPEMCRQAVEFGRADGIILTGRTPEQSIRMFDEVRPLKLPVPLILGGGVSPQAMKFFVNRADHFIVHAAFIRRGLPPRNGVPVEWDVERVREIVTLAG
;
A
#
# COMPACT_ATOMS: atom_id res chain seq x y z
N MET A 1 25.29 -4.50 8.48
CA MET A 1 24.16 -3.80 7.88
C MET A 1 23.39 -4.83 7.09
N THR A 2 22.25 -5.30 7.59
CA THR A 2 21.33 -6.18 6.86
C THR A 2 20.62 -5.31 5.82
N THR A 3 20.95 -5.50 4.56
CA THR A 3 20.28 -4.79 3.46
C THR A 3 18.87 -5.32 3.32
N ALA A 4 17.87 -4.43 3.24
CA ALA A 4 16.50 -4.80 2.91
C ALA A 4 16.46 -5.64 1.61
N PRO A 5 15.53 -6.61 1.49
CA PRO A 5 15.55 -7.56 0.37
C PRO A 5 15.37 -6.83 -0.97
N ASN A 6 16.21 -7.16 -1.93
CA ASN A 6 16.14 -6.60 -3.29
C ASN A 6 14.87 -7.02 -4.05
N ARG A 7 14.20 -8.09 -3.60
CA ARG A 7 12.91 -8.57 -4.10
C ARG A 7 11.88 -8.48 -2.97
N LEU A 8 10.71 -7.90 -3.26
CA LEU A 8 9.63 -7.83 -2.28
C LEU A 8 9.16 -9.25 -1.89
N PRO A 9 8.96 -9.52 -0.58
CA PRO A 9 8.32 -10.73 -0.09
C PRO A 9 6.90 -10.92 -0.64
N ARG A 10 6.41 -12.15 -0.68
CA ARG A 10 5.08 -12.44 -1.24
C ARG A 10 3.95 -11.77 -0.47
N VAL A 11 4.07 -11.66 0.85
CA VAL A 11 3.08 -10.98 1.70
C VAL A 11 3.58 -9.61 2.10
N ILE A 12 2.78 -8.60 1.80
CA ILE A 12 3.00 -7.19 2.15
C ILE A 12 1.87 -6.78 3.09
N ALA A 13 2.18 -6.49 4.34
CA ALA A 13 1.19 -6.02 5.31
C ALA A 13 0.84 -4.54 5.06
N ALA A 14 -0.44 -4.21 5.07
CA ALA A 14 -0.93 -2.84 4.96
C ALA A 14 -1.31 -2.32 6.35
N ILE A 15 -0.46 -1.53 6.97
CA ILE A 15 -0.71 -0.91 8.28
C ILE A 15 -1.60 0.32 8.07
N HIS A 16 -2.87 0.21 8.44
CA HIS A 16 -3.81 1.33 8.42
C HIS A 16 -3.62 2.14 9.70
N LEU A 17 -3.18 3.38 9.56
CA LEU A 17 -2.92 4.27 10.69
C LEU A 17 -4.23 4.71 11.35
N LEU A 18 -4.19 5.00 12.65
CA LEU A 18 -5.29 5.67 13.35
C LEU A 18 -5.50 7.07 12.77
N PRO A 19 -6.72 7.61 12.84
CA PRO A 19 -7.01 8.96 12.34
C PRO A 19 -6.19 10.00 13.11
N SER A 20 -5.54 10.88 12.38
CA SER A 20 -4.83 12.03 12.94
C SER A 20 -5.82 13.16 13.30
N ARG A 21 -5.36 14.17 14.01
CA ARG A 21 -6.18 15.34 14.34
C ARG A 21 -6.67 16.11 13.11
N GLU A 22 -6.01 15.91 11.98
CA GLU A 22 -6.35 16.56 10.70
C GLU A 22 -7.48 15.84 9.94
N SER A 23 -7.91 14.66 10.44
CA SER A 23 -9.01 13.89 9.84
C SER A 23 -10.40 14.45 10.13
N PHE A 24 -10.51 15.51 10.96
CA PHE A 24 -11.79 16.05 11.45
C PHE A 24 -12.67 15.03 12.21
N ARG A 25 -12.14 13.88 12.57
CA ARG A 25 -12.86 12.79 13.25
C ARG A 25 -12.86 12.98 14.77
N PRO A 26 -13.96 12.60 15.47
CA PRO A 26 -14.02 12.71 16.92
C PRO A 26 -13.08 11.73 17.65
N ASP A 27 -12.69 10.64 17.00
CA ASP A 27 -11.76 9.62 17.50
C ASP A 27 -10.30 9.87 17.09
N ALA A 28 -9.99 11.07 16.57
CA ALA A 28 -8.65 11.46 16.16
C ALA A 28 -7.62 11.34 17.30
N GLN A 29 -6.42 10.87 16.94
CA GLN A 29 -5.38 10.56 17.89
C GLN A 29 -4.16 11.48 17.74
N PRO A 30 -3.41 11.74 18.83
CA PRO A 30 -2.14 12.43 18.74
C PRO A 30 -1.07 11.55 18.08
N LEU A 31 -0.08 12.17 17.43
CA LEU A 31 0.96 11.49 16.66
C LEU A 31 1.66 10.35 17.40
N ASN A 32 1.97 10.54 18.69
CA ASN A 32 2.62 9.50 19.49
C ASN A 32 1.77 8.22 19.60
N LYS A 33 0.43 8.33 19.67
CA LYS A 33 -0.48 7.17 19.67
C LYS A 33 -0.58 6.51 18.32
N ILE A 34 -0.51 7.27 17.23
CA ILE A 34 -0.45 6.75 15.86
C ILE A 34 0.84 5.98 15.63
N ILE A 35 1.98 6.51 16.08
CA ILE A 35 3.28 5.81 16.03
C ILE A 35 3.23 4.51 16.83
N GLU A 36 2.72 4.55 18.07
CA GLU A 36 2.60 3.36 18.92
C GLU A 36 1.74 2.28 18.26
N HIS A 37 0.59 2.67 17.67
CA HIS A 37 -0.27 1.78 16.91
C HIS A 37 0.45 1.14 15.71
N ALA A 38 1.17 1.94 14.93
CA ALA A 38 1.93 1.45 13.78
C ALA A 38 3.01 0.44 14.20
N LEU A 39 3.75 0.71 15.26
CA LEU A 39 4.79 -0.17 15.80
C LEU A 39 4.21 -1.49 16.33
N ILE A 40 3.08 -1.45 17.05
CA ILE A 40 2.41 -2.66 17.55
C ILE A 40 1.99 -3.56 16.39
N HIS A 41 1.35 -3.00 15.35
CA HIS A 41 0.89 -3.79 14.20
C HIS A 41 2.06 -4.29 13.35
N ALA A 42 3.11 -3.48 13.17
CA ALA A 42 4.35 -3.91 12.51
C ALA A 42 5.01 -5.08 13.25
N GLN A 43 5.05 -5.04 14.59
CA GLN A 43 5.60 -6.12 15.40
C GLN A 43 4.78 -7.42 15.26
N ILE A 44 3.45 -7.33 15.28
CA ILE A 44 2.57 -8.50 15.07
C ILE A 44 2.81 -9.11 13.67
N ALA A 45 2.92 -8.27 12.64
CA ALA A 45 3.23 -8.73 11.29
C ALA A 45 4.61 -9.41 11.21
N TYR A 46 5.62 -8.80 11.83
CA TYR A 46 6.98 -9.31 11.88
C TYR A 46 7.06 -10.67 12.60
N ASP A 47 6.41 -10.81 13.76
CA ASP A 47 6.33 -12.04 14.55
C ASP A 47 5.56 -13.15 13.81
N GLY A 48 4.63 -12.75 12.95
CA GLY A 48 3.90 -13.64 12.04
C GLY A 48 4.66 -14.05 10.78
N GLY A 49 5.89 -13.55 10.57
CA GLY A 49 6.75 -13.92 9.44
C GLY A 49 6.71 -12.93 8.26
N VAL A 50 5.98 -11.84 8.34
CA VAL A 50 5.98 -10.80 7.29
C VAL A 50 7.30 -10.03 7.30
N ARG A 51 7.84 -9.77 6.10
CA ARG A 51 9.10 -9.03 5.89
C ARG A 51 8.96 -7.86 4.91
N ALA A 52 7.72 -7.49 4.59
CA ALA A 52 7.39 -6.26 3.87
C ALA A 52 6.10 -5.66 4.42
N PHE A 53 6.09 -4.38 4.72
CA PHE A 53 4.86 -3.66 5.04
C PHE A 53 4.93 -2.21 4.59
N TYR A 54 3.77 -1.64 4.34
CA TYR A 54 3.64 -0.19 4.18
C TYR A 54 2.64 0.35 5.20
N TYR A 55 2.75 1.62 5.49
CA TYR A 55 1.82 2.34 6.34
C TYR A 55 1.04 3.37 5.52
N GLN A 56 -0.23 3.55 5.90
CA GLN A 56 -1.18 4.38 5.15
C GLN A 56 -2.09 5.16 6.09
N ASP A 57 -2.29 6.44 5.79
CA ASP A 57 -3.18 7.39 6.46
C ASP A 57 -4.65 7.23 6.06
N VAL A 58 -5.11 5.99 5.89
CA VAL A 58 -6.43 5.63 5.33
C VAL A 58 -7.61 6.20 6.10
N ASN A 59 -7.42 6.53 7.38
CA ASN A 59 -8.44 7.09 8.25
C ASN A 59 -8.46 8.64 8.26
N ASP A 60 -7.52 9.28 7.59
CA ASP A 60 -7.47 10.75 7.43
C ASP A 60 -8.35 11.18 6.25
N THR A 61 -9.66 11.08 6.44
CA THR A 61 -10.69 11.43 5.45
C THR A 61 -11.67 12.46 6.02
N PRO A 62 -12.27 13.33 5.18
CA PRO A 62 -12.04 13.46 3.74
C PRO A 62 -10.66 14.02 3.41
N VAL A 63 -10.10 13.65 2.24
CA VAL A 63 -8.83 14.19 1.74
C VAL A 63 -9.09 15.39 0.82
N GLY A 64 -8.18 16.37 0.87
CA GLY A 64 -8.20 17.52 0.00
C GLY A 64 -7.53 17.27 -1.36
N PRO A 65 -7.48 18.28 -2.24
CA PRO A 65 -6.85 18.16 -3.56
C PRO A 65 -5.32 18.12 -3.52
N TYR A 66 -4.72 18.53 -2.40
CA TYR A 66 -3.26 18.56 -2.19
C TYR A 66 -2.88 17.94 -0.86
N VAL A 67 -1.72 17.28 -0.83
CA VAL A 67 -1.16 16.74 0.42
C VAL A 67 -0.75 17.89 1.33
N ALA A 68 -1.26 17.90 2.54
CA ALA A 68 -0.96 18.93 3.50
C ALA A 68 0.44 18.72 4.13
N GLU A 69 1.11 19.80 4.53
CA GLU A 69 2.45 19.76 5.11
C GLU A 69 2.52 18.90 6.38
N HIS A 70 1.48 18.94 7.21
CA HIS A 70 1.41 18.09 8.39
C HIS A 70 1.33 16.60 8.03
N THR A 71 0.66 16.21 6.93
CA THR A 71 0.63 14.82 6.45
C THR A 71 2.06 14.35 6.12
N VAL A 72 2.83 15.16 5.39
CA VAL A 72 4.22 14.86 5.07
C VAL A 72 5.07 14.68 6.33
N SER A 73 4.94 15.61 7.29
CA SER A 73 5.70 15.56 8.54
C SER A 73 5.32 14.37 9.43
N HIS A 74 4.02 14.07 9.56
CA HIS A 74 3.52 12.93 10.35
C HIS A 74 3.95 11.59 9.73
N MET A 75 3.72 11.42 8.42
CA MET A 75 4.10 10.19 7.71
C MET A 75 5.62 9.97 7.75
N THR A 76 6.42 11.05 7.65
CA THR A 76 7.87 10.95 7.81
C THR A 76 8.27 10.54 9.22
N ALA A 77 7.65 11.10 10.26
CA ALA A 77 7.94 10.73 11.65
C ALA A 77 7.60 9.26 11.93
N ILE A 78 6.42 8.79 11.50
CA ILE A 78 5.98 7.40 11.63
C ILE A 78 6.94 6.46 10.90
N GLY A 79 7.29 6.80 9.65
CA GLY A 79 8.18 5.97 8.84
C GLY A 79 9.58 5.83 9.43
N LYS A 80 10.14 6.90 10.02
CA LYS A 80 11.43 6.86 10.74
C LYS A 80 11.41 5.90 11.93
N GLU A 81 10.33 5.92 12.72
CA GLU A 81 10.19 5.00 13.85
C GLU A 81 10.03 3.54 13.40
N LEU A 82 9.24 3.30 12.35
CA LEU A 82 9.13 1.98 11.73
C LEU A 82 10.47 1.48 11.18
N ARG A 83 11.22 2.34 10.45
CA ARG A 83 12.54 1.99 9.90
C ARG A 83 13.54 1.69 11.03
N ARG A 84 13.53 2.48 12.11
CA ARG A 84 14.40 2.26 13.26
C ARG A 84 14.13 0.92 13.95
N ALA A 85 12.84 0.57 14.12
CA ALA A 85 12.43 -0.67 14.78
C ALA A 85 12.62 -1.92 13.91
N PHE A 86 12.49 -1.79 12.57
CA PHE A 86 12.53 -2.91 11.62
C PHE A 86 13.49 -2.63 10.46
N PRO A 87 14.81 -2.63 10.69
CA PRO A 87 15.80 -2.23 9.67
C PRO A 87 15.92 -3.23 8.51
N ASP A 88 15.53 -4.48 8.70
CA ASP A 88 15.60 -5.57 7.73
C ASP A 88 14.31 -5.77 6.91
N VAL A 89 13.26 -5.00 7.19
CA VAL A 89 11.97 -5.11 6.49
C VAL A 89 11.92 -4.19 5.28
N ALA A 90 11.34 -4.66 4.18
CA ALA A 90 10.98 -3.80 3.08
C ALA A 90 9.84 -2.85 3.49
N LEU A 91 10.16 -1.60 3.78
CA LEU A 91 9.21 -0.57 4.17
C LEU A 91 8.64 0.13 2.94
N GLY A 92 7.34 0.42 2.97
CA GLY A 92 6.65 1.19 1.94
C GLY A 92 5.80 2.32 2.50
N VAL A 93 5.42 3.24 1.62
CA VAL A 93 4.57 4.39 1.93
C VAL A 93 3.37 4.40 0.99
N CYS A 94 2.19 4.67 1.53
CA CYS A 94 0.98 4.93 0.73
C CYS A 94 0.25 6.12 1.33
N LEU A 95 -0.04 7.13 0.54
CA LEU A 95 -0.87 8.26 0.96
C LEU A 95 -2.33 8.01 0.56
N MET A 96 -3.27 8.42 1.42
CA MET A 96 -4.69 8.41 1.10
C MET A 96 -4.97 9.39 -0.04
N GLN A 97 -4.40 10.57 0.04
CA GLN A 97 -4.37 11.50 -1.05
C GLN A 97 -3.44 11.02 -2.16
N ASN A 98 -3.91 11.09 -3.40
CA ASN A 98 -3.13 10.63 -4.55
C ASN A 98 -1.98 11.60 -4.86
N SER A 99 -0.75 11.18 -4.57
CA SER A 99 0.45 11.98 -4.81
C SER A 99 1.62 11.11 -5.26
N GLY A 100 2.27 11.56 -6.32
CA GLY A 100 3.54 10.98 -6.77
C GLY A 100 4.74 11.60 -6.06
N LYS A 101 4.71 12.92 -5.83
CA LYS A 101 5.83 13.69 -5.26
C LYS A 101 6.01 13.37 -3.77
N GLU A 102 5.01 13.71 -2.96
CA GLU A 102 5.11 13.58 -1.51
C GLU A 102 5.30 12.13 -1.07
N SER A 103 4.69 11.15 -1.77
CA SER A 103 4.91 9.74 -1.50
C SER A 103 6.38 9.34 -1.64
N LEU A 104 7.07 9.81 -2.70
CA LEU A 104 8.48 9.52 -2.93
C LEU A 104 9.41 10.33 -2.04
N GLU A 105 9.09 11.59 -1.74
CA GLU A 105 9.85 12.40 -0.79
C GLU A 105 9.85 11.79 0.60
N ILE A 106 8.68 11.34 1.10
CA ILE A 106 8.57 10.62 2.37
C ILE A 106 9.34 9.30 2.31
N ALA A 107 9.13 8.51 1.26
CA ALA A 107 9.81 7.22 1.11
C ALA A 107 11.34 7.37 1.11
N HIS A 108 11.88 8.36 0.42
CA HIS A 108 13.29 8.68 0.41
C HIS A 108 13.78 9.11 1.81
N ALA A 109 13.04 10.00 2.49
CA ALA A 109 13.40 10.51 3.81
C ALA A 109 13.42 9.44 4.93
N VAL A 110 12.70 8.33 4.74
CA VAL A 110 12.62 7.22 5.73
C VAL A 110 13.33 5.95 5.27
N ASP A 111 14.09 5.99 4.19
CA ASP A 111 14.78 4.84 3.59
C ASP A 111 13.79 3.69 3.26
N ALA A 112 12.65 4.03 2.68
CA ALA A 112 11.67 3.05 2.22
C ALA A 112 12.06 2.46 0.85
N GLN A 113 11.62 1.23 0.58
CA GLN A 113 11.95 0.50 -0.63
C GLN A 113 10.87 0.60 -1.71
N PHE A 114 9.65 1.05 -1.34
CA PHE A 114 8.57 1.20 -2.31
C PHE A 114 7.53 2.24 -1.88
N VAL A 115 6.76 2.69 -2.87
CA VAL A 115 5.53 3.45 -2.67
C VAL A 115 4.37 2.73 -3.35
N ARG A 116 3.15 2.85 -2.79
CA ARG A 116 1.91 2.45 -3.45
C ARG A 116 1.15 3.71 -3.86
N ILE A 117 0.77 3.81 -5.14
CA ILE A 117 0.03 4.94 -5.70
C ILE A 117 -1.29 4.43 -6.28
N LYS A 118 -2.42 5.02 -5.85
CA LYS A 118 -3.77 4.50 -6.14
C LYS A 118 -4.29 4.88 -7.53
N VAL A 119 -4.03 6.10 -8.00
CA VAL A 119 -4.36 6.53 -9.35
C VAL A 119 -3.05 6.96 -10.01
N TYR A 120 -2.45 6.05 -10.76
CA TYR A 120 -1.12 6.26 -11.29
C TYR A 120 -1.14 6.84 -12.71
N VAL A 121 -1.98 6.28 -13.59
CA VAL A 121 -2.20 6.75 -14.96
C VAL A 121 -3.69 7.03 -15.18
N GLY A 122 -4.03 7.86 -16.15
CA GLY A 122 -5.41 8.20 -16.48
C GLY A 122 -6.08 9.12 -15.46
N VAL A 123 -7.41 9.07 -15.38
CA VAL A 123 -8.24 9.89 -14.48
C VAL A 123 -9.36 9.02 -13.92
N MET A 124 -9.59 9.13 -12.62
CA MET A 124 -10.69 8.44 -11.92
C MET A 124 -11.68 9.44 -11.35
N VAL A 125 -12.97 9.11 -11.40
CA VAL A 125 -14.05 9.81 -10.69
C VAL A 125 -14.27 9.10 -9.36
N LYS A 126 -14.07 9.81 -8.25
CA LYS A 126 -14.14 9.26 -6.89
C LYS A 126 -14.93 10.21 -5.97
N ALA A 127 -15.05 9.85 -4.68
CA ALA A 127 -15.69 10.72 -3.69
C ALA A 127 -14.98 12.08 -3.55
N GLU A 128 -13.66 12.10 -3.78
CA GLU A 128 -12.82 13.31 -3.77
C GLU A 128 -12.99 14.17 -5.04
N GLY A 129 -13.76 13.70 -6.02
CA GLY A 129 -13.92 14.34 -7.33
C GLY A 129 -13.09 13.67 -8.42
N LEU A 130 -12.51 14.46 -9.31
CA LEU A 130 -11.59 13.97 -10.35
C LEU A 130 -10.19 13.78 -9.76
N VAL A 131 -9.71 12.56 -9.79
CA VAL A 131 -8.36 12.20 -9.35
C VAL A 131 -7.50 11.88 -10.56
N HIS A 132 -6.49 12.69 -10.81
CA HIS A 132 -5.59 12.57 -11.95
C HIS A 132 -4.44 11.60 -11.66
N GLY A 133 -3.99 10.90 -12.71
CA GLY A 133 -2.78 10.09 -12.65
C GLY A 133 -1.53 10.93 -12.41
N VAL A 134 -0.66 10.45 -11.55
CA VAL A 134 0.53 11.18 -11.07
C VAL A 134 1.86 10.56 -11.54
N ALA A 135 1.83 9.75 -12.60
CA ALA A 135 3.00 9.03 -13.09
C ALA A 135 4.17 9.96 -13.44
N TYR A 136 3.92 11.05 -14.18
CA TYR A 136 4.96 12.01 -14.54
C TYR A 136 5.62 12.64 -13.31
N GLU A 137 4.80 13.08 -12.35
CA GLU A 137 5.27 13.68 -11.10
C GLU A 137 6.13 12.67 -10.30
N ALA A 138 5.66 11.43 -10.17
CA ALA A 138 6.38 10.37 -9.47
C ALA A 138 7.75 10.07 -10.11
N ILE A 139 7.78 9.87 -11.44
CA ILE A 139 9.03 9.59 -12.16
C ILE A 139 10.02 10.76 -12.02
N ARG A 140 9.54 12.00 -12.21
CA ARG A 140 10.34 13.20 -12.08
C ARG A 140 10.94 13.32 -10.67
N THR A 141 10.13 13.13 -9.64
CA THR A 141 10.58 13.21 -8.24
C THR A 141 11.59 12.12 -7.93
N ARG A 142 11.31 10.86 -8.33
CA ARG A 142 12.24 9.72 -8.16
C ARG A 142 13.61 10.02 -8.78
N HIS A 143 13.61 10.58 -9.99
CA HIS A 143 14.85 10.96 -10.68
C HIS A 143 15.61 12.09 -9.96
N HIS A 144 14.92 13.15 -9.55
CA HIS A 144 15.55 14.27 -8.86
C HIS A 144 16.15 13.89 -7.50
N LEU A 145 15.56 12.91 -6.83
CA LEU A 145 16.05 12.38 -5.55
C LEU A 145 17.17 11.33 -5.73
N ASN A 146 17.53 10.93 -6.96
CA ASN A 146 18.39 9.77 -7.26
C ASN A 146 17.90 8.50 -6.53
N ALA A 147 16.58 8.30 -6.52
CA ALA A 147 15.89 7.28 -5.75
C ALA A 147 15.31 6.15 -6.64
N GLU A 148 16.02 5.75 -7.70
CA GLU A 148 15.64 4.69 -8.63
C GLU A 148 15.45 3.33 -7.94
N HIS A 149 16.05 3.16 -6.77
CA HIS A 149 15.88 1.98 -5.92
C HIS A 149 14.49 1.89 -5.26
N ILE A 150 13.76 3.01 -5.14
CA ILE A 150 12.40 3.04 -4.59
C ILE A 150 11.41 2.59 -5.67
N LYS A 151 10.78 1.44 -5.47
CA LYS A 151 9.82 0.85 -6.41
C LYS A 151 8.48 1.57 -6.36
N ILE A 152 7.86 1.77 -7.53
CA ILE A 152 6.51 2.32 -7.65
C ILE A 152 5.54 1.15 -7.92
N LEU A 153 4.68 0.86 -6.95
CA LEU A 153 3.60 -0.11 -7.07
C LEU A 153 2.30 0.64 -7.41
N ALA A 154 1.82 0.48 -8.63
CA ALA A 154 0.72 1.24 -9.18
C ALA A 154 -0.60 0.47 -9.17
N ASP A 155 -1.65 1.00 -8.53
CA ASP A 155 -3.00 0.54 -8.78
C ASP A 155 -3.43 1.02 -10.18
N VAL A 156 -3.84 0.11 -11.03
CA VAL A 156 -4.37 0.44 -12.36
C VAL A 156 -5.90 0.57 -12.36
N TYR A 157 -6.55 0.06 -11.32
CA TYR A 157 -7.98 0.20 -11.08
C TYR A 157 -8.21 0.38 -9.58
N ASP A 158 -8.61 1.58 -9.17
CA ASP A 158 -9.06 1.82 -7.80
C ASP A 158 -10.55 1.48 -7.70
N ARG A 159 -10.87 0.40 -7.00
CA ARG A 159 -12.25 -0.09 -6.78
C ARG A 159 -13.20 0.91 -6.11
N LEU A 160 -12.68 2.02 -5.58
CA LEU A 160 -13.45 3.08 -4.93
C LEU A 160 -13.85 4.21 -5.90
N GLY A 161 -13.57 4.06 -7.20
CA GLY A 161 -13.93 5.02 -8.22
C GLY A 161 -14.24 4.36 -9.56
N GLU A 162 -14.50 5.19 -10.56
CA GLU A 162 -14.67 4.78 -11.95
C GLU A 162 -13.71 5.56 -12.85
N PRO A 163 -13.07 4.92 -13.83
CA PRO A 163 -12.29 5.65 -14.83
C PRO A 163 -13.19 6.64 -15.59
N LEU A 164 -12.72 7.89 -15.75
CA LEU A 164 -13.46 8.91 -16.51
C LEU A 164 -13.60 8.51 -17.98
N ALA A 165 -12.57 7.92 -18.56
CA ALA A 165 -12.58 7.35 -19.92
C ALA A 165 -12.05 5.90 -19.83
N PRO A 166 -12.95 4.91 -19.70
CA PRO A 166 -12.52 3.52 -19.54
C PRO A 166 -11.87 3.00 -20.83
N ILE A 167 -10.71 2.39 -20.68
CA ILE A 167 -10.00 1.63 -21.69
C ILE A 167 -9.83 0.19 -21.22
N PRO A 168 -9.53 -0.79 -22.09
CA PRO A 168 -9.31 -2.16 -21.68
C PRO A 168 -8.23 -2.27 -20.60
N LEU A 169 -8.46 -3.11 -19.58
CA LEU A 169 -7.54 -3.30 -18.47
C LEU A 169 -6.10 -3.66 -18.91
N PRO A 170 -5.87 -4.51 -19.92
CA PRO A 170 -4.54 -4.77 -20.45
C PRO A 170 -3.82 -3.52 -20.93
N GLU A 171 -4.54 -2.60 -21.55
CA GLU A 171 -3.97 -1.33 -22.02
C GLU A 171 -3.62 -0.39 -20.85
N MET A 172 -4.49 -0.31 -19.83
CA MET A 172 -4.17 0.44 -18.60
C MET A 172 -2.89 -0.09 -17.94
N CYS A 173 -2.71 -1.41 -17.91
CA CYS A 173 -1.50 -2.02 -17.39
C CYS A 173 -0.26 -1.69 -18.22
N ARG A 174 -0.35 -1.72 -19.55
CA ARG A 174 0.76 -1.31 -20.43
C ARG A 174 1.12 0.15 -20.20
N GLN A 175 0.14 1.05 -20.17
CA GLN A 175 0.39 2.48 -19.90
C GLN A 175 1.06 2.69 -18.55
N ALA A 176 0.66 1.98 -17.49
CA ALA A 176 1.32 2.08 -16.20
C ALA A 176 2.80 1.63 -16.25
N VAL A 177 3.11 0.58 -17.01
CA VAL A 177 4.48 0.03 -17.12
C VAL A 177 5.33 0.82 -18.12
N GLU A 178 4.84 1.04 -19.34
CA GLU A 178 5.63 1.60 -20.44
C GLU A 178 5.74 3.12 -20.35
N PHE A 179 4.62 3.80 -20.15
CA PHE A 179 4.57 5.25 -19.97
C PHE A 179 4.92 5.65 -18.53
N GLY A 180 4.26 5.00 -17.55
CA GLY A 180 4.40 5.33 -16.13
C GLY A 180 5.62 4.71 -15.46
N ARG A 181 6.35 3.77 -16.10
CA ARG A 181 7.52 3.08 -15.52
C ARG A 181 7.25 2.52 -14.12
N ALA A 182 6.05 1.98 -13.92
CA ALA A 182 5.71 1.30 -12.69
C ALA A 182 6.55 0.03 -12.52
N ASP A 183 6.97 -0.26 -11.30
CA ASP A 183 7.77 -1.43 -10.93
C ASP A 183 6.91 -2.60 -10.45
N GLY A 184 5.60 -2.42 -10.34
CA GLY A 184 4.61 -3.46 -10.02
C GLY A 184 3.20 -2.97 -10.30
N ILE A 185 2.32 -3.88 -10.72
CA ILE A 185 0.91 -3.60 -11.01
C ILE A 185 0.03 -4.19 -9.92
N ILE A 186 -0.79 -3.35 -9.31
CA ILE A 186 -1.77 -3.76 -8.30
C ILE A 186 -3.14 -3.91 -8.97
N LEU A 187 -3.73 -5.10 -8.81
CA LEU A 187 -5.06 -5.45 -9.31
C LEU A 187 -5.98 -5.73 -8.13
N THR A 188 -7.09 -4.99 -8.04
CA THR A 188 -8.09 -5.17 -6.99
C THR A 188 -9.48 -4.90 -7.53
N GLY A 189 -10.26 -5.95 -7.74
CA GLY A 189 -11.67 -5.82 -8.09
C GLY A 189 -12.55 -5.50 -6.88
N ARG A 190 -13.80 -5.16 -7.14
CA ARG A 190 -14.83 -4.97 -6.10
C ARG A 190 -15.26 -6.28 -5.45
N THR A 191 -15.12 -7.39 -6.19
CA THR A 191 -15.38 -8.74 -5.71
C THR A 191 -14.19 -9.66 -6.00
N PRO A 192 -14.06 -10.80 -5.30
CA PRO A 192 -13.04 -11.80 -5.61
C PRO A 192 -13.09 -12.27 -7.06
N GLU A 193 -14.30 -12.49 -7.62
CA GLU A 193 -14.50 -12.93 -9.01
C GLU A 193 -14.04 -11.89 -10.02
N GLN A 194 -14.27 -10.60 -9.73
CA GLN A 194 -13.73 -9.53 -10.57
C GLN A 194 -12.21 -9.52 -10.51
N SER A 195 -11.61 -9.65 -9.32
CA SER A 195 -10.16 -9.74 -9.18
C SER A 195 -9.59 -10.92 -9.97
N ILE A 196 -10.21 -12.10 -9.89
CA ILE A 196 -9.79 -13.28 -10.67
C ILE A 196 -9.78 -12.96 -12.16
N ARG A 197 -10.88 -12.40 -12.70
CA ARG A 197 -10.96 -12.01 -14.12
C ARG A 197 -9.86 -11.02 -14.51
N MET A 198 -9.57 -10.02 -13.66
CA MET A 198 -8.50 -9.06 -13.90
C MET A 198 -7.14 -9.75 -14.03
N PHE A 199 -6.82 -10.69 -13.16
CA PHE A 199 -5.56 -11.45 -13.24
C PHE A 199 -5.53 -12.35 -14.48
N ASP A 200 -6.63 -13.04 -14.82
CA ASP A 200 -6.71 -13.92 -15.97
C ASP A 200 -6.60 -13.13 -17.30
N GLU A 201 -7.04 -11.87 -17.33
CA GLU A 201 -6.92 -10.96 -18.48
C GLU A 201 -5.50 -10.37 -18.62
N VAL A 202 -4.83 -10.04 -17.50
CA VAL A 202 -3.53 -9.36 -17.52
C VAL A 202 -2.34 -10.34 -17.54
N ARG A 203 -2.42 -11.50 -16.88
CA ARG A 203 -1.31 -12.47 -16.81
C ARG A 203 -0.76 -12.91 -18.17
N PRO A 204 -1.60 -13.14 -19.22
CA PRO A 204 -1.11 -13.50 -20.55
C PRO A 204 -0.23 -12.43 -21.23
N LEU A 205 -0.27 -11.18 -20.78
CA LEU A 205 0.57 -10.09 -21.32
C LEU A 205 2.04 -10.27 -20.98
N LYS A 206 2.39 -11.07 -19.97
CA LYS A 206 3.77 -11.31 -19.50
C LYS A 206 4.53 -10.00 -19.27
N LEU A 207 3.88 -9.05 -18.58
CA LEU A 207 4.51 -7.78 -18.24
C LEU A 207 5.83 -8.01 -17.48
N PRO A 208 6.86 -7.16 -17.67
CA PRO A 208 8.16 -7.31 -17.03
C PRO A 208 8.17 -6.95 -15.54
N VAL A 209 6.98 -6.77 -14.95
CA VAL A 209 6.78 -6.38 -13.55
C VAL A 209 5.82 -7.33 -12.85
N PRO A 210 5.89 -7.51 -11.52
CA PRO A 210 5.02 -8.38 -10.78
C PRO A 210 3.57 -7.89 -10.78
N LEU A 211 2.64 -8.85 -10.71
CA LEU A 211 1.22 -8.62 -10.49
C LEU A 211 0.88 -8.84 -9.01
N ILE A 212 0.23 -7.87 -8.40
CA ILE A 212 -0.01 -7.79 -6.96
C ILE A 212 -1.51 -7.78 -6.68
N LEU A 213 -1.99 -8.69 -5.83
CA LEU A 213 -3.37 -8.60 -5.33
C LEU A 213 -3.43 -7.52 -4.24
N GLY A 214 -4.13 -6.41 -4.50
CA GLY A 214 -4.14 -5.22 -3.64
C GLY A 214 -5.15 -5.25 -2.49
N GLY A 215 -5.93 -6.32 -2.34
CA GLY A 215 -6.93 -6.48 -1.29
C GLY A 215 -7.86 -7.66 -1.52
N GLY A 216 -8.80 -7.88 -0.58
CA GLY A 216 -9.70 -9.05 -0.66
C GLY A 216 -9.03 -10.38 -0.35
N VAL A 217 -7.82 -10.35 0.24
CA VAL A 217 -7.11 -11.54 0.69
C VAL A 217 -7.82 -12.15 1.90
N SER A 218 -8.05 -13.46 1.84
CA SER A 218 -8.52 -14.30 2.93
C SER A 218 -7.97 -15.71 2.75
N PRO A 219 -7.95 -16.57 3.77
CA PRO A 219 -7.53 -17.96 3.61
C PRO A 219 -8.28 -18.69 2.48
N GLN A 220 -9.59 -18.43 2.36
CA GLN A 220 -10.42 -19.03 1.33
C GLN A 220 -10.11 -18.49 -0.08
N ALA A 221 -9.80 -17.18 -0.19
CA ALA A 221 -9.47 -16.56 -1.47
C ALA A 221 -8.06 -16.94 -1.96
N MET A 222 -7.10 -17.18 -1.05
CA MET A 222 -5.70 -17.47 -1.38
C MET A 222 -5.55 -18.60 -2.40
N LYS A 223 -6.34 -19.67 -2.28
CA LYS A 223 -6.31 -20.83 -3.20
C LYS A 223 -6.53 -20.44 -4.68
N PHE A 224 -7.26 -19.34 -4.94
CA PHE A 224 -7.49 -18.85 -6.31
C PHE A 224 -6.37 -17.94 -6.80
N PHE A 225 -5.59 -17.32 -5.90
CA PHE A 225 -4.61 -16.31 -6.26
C PHE A 225 -3.16 -16.74 -6.11
N VAL A 226 -2.86 -17.83 -5.39
CA VAL A 226 -1.48 -18.27 -5.12
C VAL A 226 -0.66 -18.49 -6.40
N ASN A 227 -1.29 -18.90 -7.50
CA ASN A 227 -0.66 -19.09 -8.80
C ASN A 227 -0.93 -17.93 -9.79
N ARG A 228 -1.70 -16.91 -9.40
CA ARG A 228 -2.04 -15.75 -10.21
C ARG A 228 -1.28 -14.49 -9.82
N ALA A 229 -1.12 -14.26 -8.52
CA ALA A 229 -0.45 -13.09 -7.99
C ALA A 229 0.99 -13.42 -7.55
N ASP A 230 1.89 -12.50 -7.81
CA ASP A 230 3.29 -12.59 -7.35
C ASP A 230 3.42 -12.10 -5.91
N HIS A 231 2.58 -11.12 -5.50
CA HIS A 231 2.52 -10.57 -4.15
C HIS A 231 1.08 -10.34 -3.69
N PHE A 232 0.87 -10.27 -2.37
CA PHE A 232 -0.41 -10.09 -1.70
C PHE A 232 -0.33 -8.93 -0.72
N ILE A 233 -1.15 -7.90 -0.90
CA ILE A 233 -1.32 -6.82 0.08
C ILE A 233 -2.44 -7.23 1.04
N VAL A 234 -2.12 -7.30 2.33
CA VAL A 234 -3.00 -7.87 3.34
C VAL A 234 -3.18 -6.90 4.52
N HIS A 235 -4.43 -6.67 4.89
CA HIS A 235 -4.84 -5.99 6.11
C HIS A 235 -5.97 -6.77 6.81
N ALA A 236 -7.13 -6.87 6.17
CA ALA A 236 -8.35 -7.39 6.79
C ALA A 236 -8.24 -8.87 7.22
N ALA A 237 -7.45 -9.69 6.52
CA ALA A 237 -7.25 -11.09 6.90
C ALA A 237 -6.53 -11.27 8.24
N PHE A 238 -5.77 -10.28 8.68
CA PHE A 238 -5.07 -10.29 9.96
C PHE A 238 -5.95 -9.88 11.14
N ILE A 239 -7.13 -9.28 10.88
CA ILE A 239 -7.99 -8.73 11.91
C ILE A 239 -8.65 -9.84 12.73
N ARG A 240 -8.54 -9.72 14.06
CA ARG A 240 -9.32 -10.46 15.05
C ARG A 240 -10.03 -9.46 15.96
N ARG A 241 -11.36 -9.51 15.96
CA ARG A 241 -12.16 -8.65 16.84
C ARG A 241 -12.00 -9.04 18.30
N GLY A 242 -12.12 -8.05 19.20
CA GLY A 242 -12.12 -8.26 20.65
C GLY A 242 -10.73 -8.49 21.26
N LEU A 243 -9.66 -8.17 20.57
CA LEU A 243 -8.33 -8.15 21.17
C LEU A 243 -8.23 -7.03 22.22
N PRO A 244 -7.56 -7.26 23.34
CA PRO A 244 -7.36 -6.22 24.34
C PRO A 244 -6.43 -5.13 23.78
N PRO A 245 -6.68 -3.85 24.12
CA PRO A 245 -5.77 -2.77 23.75
C PRO A 245 -4.41 -2.95 24.47
N ARG A 246 -3.34 -2.47 23.82
CA ARG A 246 -2.01 -2.37 24.43
C ARG A 246 -1.70 -0.91 24.70
N ASN A 247 -1.37 -0.58 25.96
CA ASN A 247 -1.09 0.80 26.39
C ASN A 247 -2.22 1.79 26.03
N GLY A 248 -3.46 1.34 26.02
CA GLY A 248 -4.62 2.15 25.60
C GLY A 248 -4.75 2.36 24.08
N VAL A 249 -3.94 1.66 23.27
CA VAL A 249 -3.99 1.70 21.80
C VAL A 249 -4.76 0.47 21.29
N PRO A 250 -5.75 0.64 20.40
CA PRO A 250 -6.47 -0.47 19.77
C PRO A 250 -5.52 -1.44 19.08
N VAL A 251 -5.71 -2.74 19.28
CA VAL A 251 -5.01 -3.81 18.57
C VAL A 251 -6.02 -4.61 17.79
N GLU A 252 -5.82 -4.68 16.48
CA GLU A 252 -6.76 -5.37 15.58
C GLU A 252 -6.17 -6.65 14.99
N TRP A 253 -4.84 -6.74 14.83
CA TRP A 253 -4.19 -7.88 14.21
C TRP A 253 -3.85 -8.99 15.21
N ASP A 254 -3.97 -10.22 14.73
CA ASP A 254 -3.66 -11.45 15.46
C ASP A 254 -2.50 -12.17 14.76
N VAL A 255 -1.46 -12.50 15.50
CA VAL A 255 -0.23 -13.11 14.96
C VAL A 255 -0.50 -14.47 14.31
N GLU A 256 -1.45 -15.26 14.81
CA GLU A 256 -1.76 -16.57 14.23
C GLU A 256 -2.45 -16.42 12.86
N ARG A 257 -3.31 -15.40 12.71
CA ARG A 257 -3.89 -15.06 11.41
C ARG A 257 -2.84 -14.60 10.41
N VAL A 258 -1.83 -13.85 10.88
CA VAL A 258 -0.70 -13.46 10.04
C VAL A 258 0.07 -14.70 9.57
N ARG A 259 0.40 -15.62 10.50
CA ARG A 259 1.10 -16.88 10.18
C ARG A 259 0.34 -17.74 9.19
N GLU A 260 -0.98 -17.85 9.36
CA GLU A 260 -1.84 -18.59 8.43
C GLU A 260 -1.70 -18.05 6.99
N ILE A 261 -1.82 -16.74 6.80
CA ILE A 261 -1.70 -16.11 5.48
C ILE A 261 -0.29 -16.25 4.90
N VAL A 262 0.75 -16.06 5.72
CA VAL A 262 2.15 -16.23 5.28
C VAL A 262 2.39 -17.66 4.81
N THR A 263 1.91 -18.67 5.57
CA THR A 263 2.02 -20.09 5.19
C THR A 263 1.28 -20.40 3.89
N LEU A 264 0.06 -19.87 3.71
CA LEU A 264 -0.71 -20.10 2.49
C LEU A 264 -0.11 -19.40 1.26
N ALA A 265 0.65 -18.34 1.48
CA ALA A 265 1.33 -17.64 0.39
C ALA A 265 2.55 -18.40 -0.15
N GLY A 266 3.19 -19.22 0.63
CA GLY A 266 4.38 -20.03 0.29
C GLY A 266 5.67 -19.29 0.54
#